data_76d6cababd6c6b1b68f9dd71f87e9f05
#
_entry.id   76d6cababd6c6b1b68f9dd71f87e9f05
#
_cell.length_a   1.000
_cell.length_b   1.000
_cell.length_c   1.000
_cell.angle_alpha   90.00
_cell.angle_beta   90.00
_cell.angle_gamma   90.00
#
_symmetry.space_group_name_H-M   'P 1'
#
loop_
_entity.id
_entity.type
_entity.pdbx_description
1 polymer ?
#
loop_
_entity_poly.entity_id
_entity_poly.type
_entity_poly.pdbx_seq_one_letter_code
_entity_poly.pdbx_strand_id
1 'polypeptide(L)'
;MKYIEDKYFIALANHIQEILKDKNIDIADLAAAANLDRRQVYRLLNKENIPKLSTLIRISLAAGIEPQQLFALKFDFENYMSENNILIVSRKKKK
;
A
#
# COMPACT_ATOMS: atom_id res chain seq x y z
N MET A 1 1.33 1.89 21.45
CA MET A 1 1.56 2.14 20.04
C MET A 1 0.37 1.69 19.21
N LYS A 2 -0.02 2.51 18.28
CA LYS A 2 -1.19 2.20 17.46
C LYS A 2 -0.79 1.66 16.11
N TYR A 3 -1.49 0.64 15.68
CA TYR A 3 -1.34 0.10 14.34
C TYR A 3 -2.57 0.43 13.52
N ILE A 4 -2.40 0.51 12.22
CA ILE A 4 -3.53 0.77 11.35
C ILE A 4 -4.46 -0.44 11.36
N GLU A 5 -5.76 -0.16 11.28
CA GLU A 5 -6.76 -1.21 11.26
C GLU A 5 -7.37 -1.42 9.90
N ASP A 6 -7.04 -0.55 8.95
CA ASP A 6 -7.57 -0.67 7.60
C ASP A 6 -7.01 -1.91 6.94
N LYS A 7 -7.90 -2.84 6.63
CA LYS A 7 -7.50 -4.13 6.12
C LYS A 7 -6.81 -4.06 4.77
N TYR A 8 -7.19 -3.08 3.95
CA TYR A 8 -6.53 -2.94 2.66
C TYR A 8 -5.06 -2.54 2.85
N PHE A 9 -4.81 -1.58 3.75
CA PHE A 9 -3.44 -1.12 3.94
C PHE A 9 -2.58 -2.17 4.64
N ILE A 10 -3.20 -3.02 5.47
CA ILE A 10 -2.47 -4.16 6.02
C ILE A 10 -2.04 -5.10 4.89
N ALA A 11 -2.97 -5.40 3.98
CA ALA A 11 -2.66 -6.27 2.84
C ALA A 11 -1.62 -5.63 1.93
N LEU A 12 -1.72 -4.32 1.72
CA LEU A 12 -0.76 -3.60 0.89
C LEU A 12 0.64 -3.64 1.49
N ALA A 13 0.76 -3.42 2.81
CA ALA A 13 2.06 -3.48 3.46
C ALA A 13 2.68 -4.86 3.31
N ASN A 14 1.89 -5.91 3.47
CA ASN A 14 2.37 -7.27 3.28
C ASN A 14 2.80 -7.51 1.84
N HIS A 15 2.04 -6.98 0.89
CA HIS A 15 2.38 -7.12 -0.53
C HIS A 15 3.70 -6.42 -0.85
N ILE A 16 3.90 -5.24 -0.31
CA ILE A 16 5.17 -4.51 -0.50
C ILE A 16 6.32 -5.31 0.08
N GLN A 17 6.14 -5.90 1.27
CA GLN A 17 7.18 -6.72 1.86
C GLN A 17 7.54 -7.90 0.96
N GLU A 18 6.55 -8.52 0.34
CA GLU A 18 6.79 -9.62 -0.57
C GLU A 18 7.57 -9.19 -1.80
N ILE A 19 7.23 -8.04 -2.35
CA ILE A 19 7.95 -7.51 -3.49
C ILE A 19 9.43 -7.28 -3.15
N LEU A 20 9.68 -6.67 -2.00
CA LEU A 20 11.03 -6.39 -1.57
C LEU A 20 11.81 -7.68 -1.33
N LYS A 21 11.16 -8.66 -0.74
CA LYS A 21 11.79 -9.94 -0.48
C LYS A 21 12.13 -10.66 -1.78
N ASP A 22 11.16 -10.69 -2.71
CA ASP A 22 11.37 -11.38 -3.98
C ASP A 22 12.49 -10.75 -4.80
N LYS A 23 12.62 -9.44 -4.70
CA LYS A 23 13.67 -8.71 -5.40
C LYS A 23 14.96 -8.58 -4.60
N ASN A 24 14.95 -9.11 -3.39
CA ASN A 24 16.11 -9.05 -2.49
C ASN A 24 16.56 -7.62 -2.25
N ILE A 25 15.60 -6.74 -1.96
CA ILE A 25 15.87 -5.33 -1.72
C ILE A 25 15.87 -5.07 -0.23
N ASP A 26 16.95 -4.47 0.25
CA ASP A 26 17.08 -4.05 1.63
C ASP A 26 16.33 -2.75 1.88
N ILE A 27 15.71 -2.65 3.06
CA ILE A 27 14.89 -1.47 3.39
C ILE A 27 15.72 -0.20 3.39
N ALA A 28 16.94 -0.25 3.93
CA ALA A 28 17.79 0.93 3.97
C ALA A 28 18.12 1.39 2.55
N ASP A 29 18.40 0.45 1.65
CA ASP A 29 18.71 0.79 0.26
C ASP A 29 17.46 1.35 -0.44
N LEU A 30 16.31 0.77 -0.16
CA LEU A 30 15.06 1.26 -0.74
C LEU A 30 14.80 2.69 -0.32
N ALA A 31 14.92 2.97 0.97
CA ALA A 31 14.65 4.31 1.49
C ALA A 31 15.61 5.33 0.88
N ALA A 32 16.89 4.97 0.79
CA ALA A 32 17.88 5.87 0.19
C ALA A 32 17.55 6.14 -1.28
N ALA A 33 17.23 5.11 -2.03
CA ALA A 33 16.92 5.26 -3.46
C ALA A 33 15.62 6.05 -3.66
N ALA A 34 14.65 5.88 -2.77
CA ALA A 34 13.37 6.58 -2.86
C ALA A 34 13.43 8.00 -2.30
N ASN A 35 14.57 8.38 -1.72
CA ASN A 35 14.73 9.66 -1.03
C ASN A 35 13.70 9.80 0.08
N LEU A 36 13.61 8.76 0.91
CA LEU A 36 12.71 8.71 2.05
C LEU A 36 13.50 8.46 3.32
N ASP A 37 12.96 8.93 4.44
CA ASP A 37 13.49 8.57 5.74
C ASP A 37 13.23 7.08 5.97
N ARG A 38 14.27 6.37 6.38
CA ARG A 38 14.16 4.93 6.63
C ARG A 38 13.03 4.61 7.61
N ARG A 39 12.80 5.47 8.59
CA ARG A 39 11.73 5.25 9.56
C ARG A 39 10.36 5.28 8.91
N GLN A 40 10.18 6.09 7.87
CA GLN A 40 8.90 6.10 7.16
C GLN A 40 8.62 4.75 6.52
N VAL A 41 9.64 4.14 5.93
CA VAL A 41 9.48 2.84 5.29
C VAL A 41 9.21 1.78 6.33
N TYR A 42 9.95 1.79 7.45
CA TYR A 42 9.71 0.83 8.51
C TYR A 42 8.30 0.94 9.08
N ARG A 43 7.82 2.16 9.31
CA ARG A 43 6.48 2.35 9.85
C ARG A 43 5.41 1.85 8.92
N LEU A 44 5.59 2.09 7.63
CA LEU A 44 4.65 1.56 6.64
C LEU A 44 4.63 0.03 6.68
N LEU A 45 5.78 -0.60 6.63
CA LEU A 45 5.86 -2.05 6.59
C LEU A 45 5.40 -2.69 7.90
N ASN A 46 5.54 -1.97 9.01
CA ASN A 46 5.05 -2.45 10.30
C ASN A 46 3.60 -2.09 10.56
N LYS A 47 2.92 -1.52 9.56
CA LYS A 47 1.49 -1.21 9.64
C LYS A 47 1.18 -0.21 10.74
N GLU A 48 2.08 0.75 10.95
CA GLU A 48 1.89 1.74 12.00
C GLU A 48 1.13 2.96 11.54
N ASN A 49 1.17 3.26 10.25
CA ASN A 49 0.42 4.38 9.71
C ASN A 49 0.12 4.14 8.24
N ILE A 50 -0.86 4.89 7.75
CA ILE A 50 -1.22 4.85 6.34
C ILE A 50 -0.32 5.83 5.61
N PRO A 51 0.45 5.37 4.63
CA PRO A 51 1.38 6.25 3.93
C PRO A 51 0.66 7.19 2.98
N LYS A 52 1.34 8.27 2.64
CA LYS A 52 0.86 9.14 1.58
C LYS A 52 1.04 8.45 0.25
N LEU A 53 0.19 8.82 -0.71
CA LEU A 53 0.31 8.27 -2.05
C LEU A 53 1.69 8.56 -2.63
N SER A 54 2.24 9.76 -2.40
CA SER A 54 3.56 10.09 -2.91
C SER A 54 4.63 9.17 -2.37
N THR A 55 4.50 8.74 -1.11
CA THR A 55 5.44 7.78 -0.53
C THR A 55 5.37 6.44 -1.26
N LEU A 56 4.16 5.99 -1.56
CA LEU A 56 3.98 4.73 -2.27
C LEU A 56 4.55 4.80 -3.69
N ILE A 57 4.35 5.92 -4.38
CA ILE A 57 4.91 6.11 -5.71
C ILE A 57 6.44 6.01 -5.66
N ARG A 58 7.05 6.70 -4.69
CA ARG A 58 8.50 6.67 -4.56
C ARG A 58 9.03 5.26 -4.30
N ILE A 59 8.33 4.53 -3.43
CA ILE A 59 8.73 3.15 -3.11
C ILE A 59 8.67 2.27 -4.36
N SER A 60 7.61 2.38 -5.13
CA SER A 60 7.47 1.56 -6.32
C SER A 60 8.59 1.85 -7.33
N LEU A 61 8.86 3.13 -7.58
CA LEU A 61 9.88 3.50 -8.53
C LEU A 61 11.26 3.06 -8.07
N ALA A 62 11.56 3.21 -6.78
CA ALA A 62 12.84 2.77 -6.23
C ALA A 62 12.98 1.26 -6.28
N ALA A 63 11.88 0.53 -6.19
CA ALA A 63 11.91 -0.93 -6.30
C ALA A 63 11.95 -1.41 -7.76
N GLY A 64 11.90 -0.48 -8.71
CA GLY A 64 12.00 -0.82 -10.12
C GLY A 64 10.71 -1.34 -10.71
N ILE A 65 9.58 -0.98 -10.14
CA ILE A 65 8.28 -1.39 -10.67
C ILE A 65 7.43 -0.16 -10.94
N GLU A 66 6.39 -0.34 -11.73
CA GLU A 66 5.44 0.73 -11.95
C GLU A 66 4.48 0.81 -10.78
N PRO A 67 4.00 2.02 -10.45
CA PRO A 67 3.11 2.17 -9.29
C PRO A 67 1.89 1.25 -9.29
N GLN A 68 1.30 0.99 -10.46
CA GLN A 68 0.12 0.14 -10.49
C GLN A 68 0.44 -1.30 -10.07
N GLN A 69 1.69 -1.74 -10.20
CA GLN A 69 2.08 -3.07 -9.75
C GLN A 69 2.05 -3.17 -8.24
N LEU A 70 2.24 -2.04 -7.56
CA LEU A 70 2.17 -2.01 -6.11
C LEU A 70 0.76 -2.34 -5.63
N PHE A 71 -0.25 -1.98 -6.42
CA PHE A 71 -1.64 -2.19 -6.05
C PHE A 71 -2.21 -3.45 -6.68
N ALA A 72 -1.39 -4.24 -7.36
CA ALA A 72 -1.83 -5.47 -8.03
C ALA A 72 -1.80 -6.64 -7.06
N LEU A 73 -2.60 -6.53 -6.01
CA LEU A 73 -2.73 -7.59 -5.02
C LEU A 73 -4.18 -8.04 -4.99
N LYS A 74 -4.37 -9.30 -4.63
CA LYS A 74 -5.72 -9.82 -4.49
C LYS A 74 -6.29 -9.38 -3.16
N PHE A 75 -7.51 -8.89 -3.19
CA PHE A 75 -8.13 -8.38 -1.99
C PHE A 75 -9.64 -8.49 -2.12
N ASP A 76 -10.29 -8.81 -1.02
CA ASP A 76 -11.74 -8.95 -0.99
C ASP A 76 -12.38 -7.57 -0.81
N PHE A 77 -12.60 -6.90 -1.92
CA PHE A 77 -13.16 -5.54 -1.87
C PHE A 77 -14.64 -5.53 -1.50
N GLU A 78 -15.36 -6.61 -1.79
CA GLU A 78 -16.77 -6.67 -1.40
C GLU A 78 -16.91 -6.63 0.11
N ASN A 79 -16.11 -7.41 0.80
CA ASN A 79 -16.13 -7.40 2.26
C ASN A 79 -15.65 -6.07 2.81
N TYR A 80 -14.62 -5.50 2.19
CA TYR A 80 -14.10 -4.21 2.61
C TYR A 80 -15.15 -3.11 2.47
N MET A 81 -15.89 -3.12 1.37
CA MET A 81 -16.97 -2.17 1.16
C MET A 81 -18.02 -2.30 2.25
N SER A 82 -18.40 -3.55 2.54
CA SER A 82 -19.41 -3.81 3.55
C SER A 82 -18.98 -3.31 4.93
N GLU A 83 -17.75 -3.61 5.31
CA GLU A 83 -17.23 -3.23 6.62
C GLU A 83 -17.05 -1.73 6.77
N ASN A 84 -16.83 -1.03 5.68
CA ASN A 84 -16.59 0.40 5.71
C ASN A 84 -17.77 1.22 5.21
N ASN A 85 -18.91 0.58 5.01
CA ASN A 85 -20.13 1.26 4.58
C ASN A 85 -19.96 2.02 3.27
N ILE A 86 -19.21 1.41 2.36
CA ILE A 86 -18.99 2.01 1.04
C ILE A 86 -20.01 1.42 0.09
N LEU A 87 -20.69 2.27 -0.63
CA LEU A 87 -21.69 1.85 -1.61
C LEU A 87 -21.29 2.35 -2.98
N ILE A 88 -21.63 1.55 -3.99
CA ILE A 88 -21.43 2.02 -5.35
C ILE A 88 -22.49 3.06 -5.63
N VAL A 89 -22.08 4.16 -6.25
CA VAL A 89 -23.02 5.23 -6.57
C VAL A 89 -24.13 4.68 -7.43
N SER A 90 -25.35 4.88 -6.97
CA SER A 90 -26.50 4.42 -7.70
C SER A 90 -26.71 5.27 -8.93
N ARG A 91 -26.77 4.64 -10.09
CA ARG A 91 -27.02 5.36 -11.31
C ARG A 91 -28.47 5.44 -11.59
N LYS A 92 -28.94 6.64 -11.74
CA LYS A 92 -30.32 6.80 -12.14
C LYS A 92 -30.44 6.49 -13.60
N LYS A 93 -31.44 5.74 -13.94
CA LYS A 93 -31.71 5.43 -15.31
C LYS A 93 -32.18 6.67 -16.04
N LYS A 94 -31.57 6.93 -17.16
CA LYS A 94 -32.04 8.02 -18.00
C LYS A 94 -33.28 7.58 -18.73
N LYS A 95 -34.18 8.48 -18.82
CA LYS A 95 -35.41 8.18 -19.51
C LYS A 95 -35.27 8.31 -21.00
#